data_29dc94ed2bae1c7404dcafdb3322c0fb
#
_entry.id   29dc94ed2bae1c7404dcafdb3322c0fb
#
_cell.length_a   1.000
_cell.length_b   1.000
_cell.length_c   1.000
_cell.angle_alpha   90.00
_cell.angle_beta   90.00
_cell.angle_gamma   90.00
#
_symmetry.space_group_name_H-M   'P 1'
#
loop_
_entity.id
_entity.type
_entity.pdbx_description
1 polymer ?
#
loop_
_entity_poly.entity_id
_entity_poly.type
_entity_poly.pdbx_seq_one_letter_code
_entity_poly.pdbx_strand_id
1 'polypeptide(L)'
;MAREISRQTFLRGAAGALAAGAVFGSARATAAPNATGWDGLSTALGGKVLTPGDGQFATAKQVFNTNYNGSTPAAIVTPTSPADVQKAMAFAAAHNLKVGPRSGGHSYIGGSTANGAMVLDLRQLPGDINYDASTGQVTVTPATSLYAMHQTLAGAGRGIPTGTCPSVGASGHALGGGLGAQSRHAGLLCDQLMSASVVLPGGQAVTASAANNPDLFWALRGGGGGNFGVTTSLTFATFPTTDVDVVNLNFPPQSFAQVLVGWQNWLRTADRSSWALADSTTDAMGTHCRIMATCPAGSGNSVANAITSAVGLQPTGTENHTFNYLDLVRYLAVGNLNPSPLGYVGGSDVFPTITPAAAQGIASAVEAFPRGAGRMLAIMHALDGALASVAPGATAFPWRRQSALVQWYVETAGDPSAAVGWLSTAHRAVQPY
;
A
#
# COMPACT_ATOMS: atom_id res chain seq x y z
N MET A 1 -26.57 -23.87 -4.04
CA MET A 1 -25.27 -24.47 -3.61
C MET A 1 -24.17 -23.76 -4.31
N ALA A 2 -23.42 -22.88 -3.59
CA ALA A 2 -22.25 -22.21 -4.12
C ALA A 2 -21.14 -23.26 -4.28
N ARG A 3 -20.56 -23.39 -5.49
CA ARG A 3 -19.39 -24.24 -5.71
C ARG A 3 -18.19 -23.59 -5.01
N GLU A 4 -17.62 -24.25 -4.02
CA GLU A 4 -16.33 -23.90 -3.44
C GLU A 4 -15.24 -23.93 -4.53
N ILE A 5 -14.52 -22.84 -4.69
CA ILE A 5 -13.38 -22.78 -5.60
C ILE A 5 -12.15 -23.22 -4.81
N SER A 6 -11.57 -24.37 -5.17
CA SER A 6 -10.36 -24.88 -4.50
C SER A 6 -9.13 -24.01 -4.79
N ARG A 7 -8.15 -24.01 -3.86
CA ARG A 7 -6.85 -23.32 -4.04
C ARG A 7 -6.18 -23.65 -5.38
N GLN A 8 -6.25 -24.91 -5.81
CA GLN A 8 -5.64 -25.33 -7.08
C GLN A 8 -6.38 -24.76 -8.29
N THR A 9 -7.70 -24.71 -8.28
CA THR A 9 -8.51 -24.11 -9.35
C THR A 9 -8.28 -22.60 -9.41
N PHE A 10 -8.20 -21.97 -8.23
CA PHE A 10 -7.94 -20.55 -8.09
C PHE A 10 -6.53 -20.16 -8.58
N LEU A 11 -5.48 -20.89 -8.14
CA LEU A 11 -4.10 -20.66 -8.58
C LEU A 11 -3.89 -20.95 -10.07
N ARG A 12 -4.60 -21.91 -10.66
CA ARG A 12 -4.57 -22.14 -12.11
C ARG A 12 -5.22 -21.00 -12.90
N GLY A 13 -6.29 -20.41 -12.36
CA GLY A 13 -6.88 -19.18 -12.91
C GLY A 13 -5.95 -17.94 -12.76
N ALA A 14 -5.32 -17.78 -11.60
CA ALA A 14 -4.38 -16.71 -11.31
C ALA A 14 -3.03 -16.87 -12.06
N ALA A 15 -2.52 -18.11 -12.20
CA ALA A 15 -1.31 -18.39 -12.99
C ALA A 15 -1.53 -18.11 -14.48
N GLY A 16 -2.73 -18.34 -15.00
CA GLY A 16 -3.11 -17.89 -16.34
C GLY A 16 -3.07 -16.37 -16.50
N ALA A 17 -3.43 -15.62 -15.46
CA ALA A 17 -3.38 -14.16 -15.45
C ALA A 17 -1.96 -13.60 -15.24
N LEU A 18 -1.11 -14.28 -14.45
CA LEU A 18 0.30 -13.89 -14.23
C LEU A 18 1.19 -14.24 -15.42
N ALA A 19 0.94 -15.38 -16.10
CA ALA A 19 1.63 -15.72 -17.34
C ALA A 19 1.28 -14.77 -18.50
N ALA A 20 0.09 -14.14 -18.48
CA ALA A 20 -0.30 -13.13 -19.47
C ALA A 20 0.39 -11.77 -19.25
N GLY A 21 1.02 -11.52 -18.09
CA GLY A 21 1.80 -10.31 -17.81
C GLY A 21 3.21 -10.30 -18.44
N ALA A 22 3.73 -11.45 -18.89
CA ALA A 22 5.09 -11.59 -19.43
C ALA A 22 5.13 -11.79 -20.95
N VAL A 23 3.99 -11.92 -21.63
CA VAL A 23 3.92 -12.06 -23.10
C VAL A 23 2.93 -11.03 -23.63
N PHE A 24 3.41 -9.87 -24.04
CA PHE A 24 2.71 -9.00 -24.97
C PHE A 24 2.63 -9.68 -26.35
N GLY A 25 2.03 -10.85 -26.41
CA GLY A 25 1.48 -11.38 -27.64
C GLY A 25 0.25 -10.55 -27.98
N SER A 26 0.16 -10.12 -29.22
CA SER A 26 -0.95 -9.41 -29.82
C SER A 26 -2.29 -10.15 -29.60
N ALA A 27 -2.85 -10.09 -28.38
CA ALA A 27 -4.24 -10.38 -28.18
C ALA A 27 -5.01 -9.34 -29.02
N ARG A 28 -5.78 -9.81 -30.01
CA ARG A 28 -6.72 -8.98 -30.74
C ARG A 28 -7.50 -8.17 -29.71
N ALA A 29 -7.29 -6.86 -29.71
CA ALA A 29 -8.09 -5.95 -28.93
C ALA A 29 -9.54 -6.19 -29.36
N THR A 30 -10.35 -6.78 -28.48
CA THR A 30 -11.80 -6.75 -28.64
C THR A 30 -12.17 -5.28 -28.60
N ALA A 31 -12.89 -4.80 -29.61
CA ALA A 31 -13.31 -3.42 -29.66
C ALA A 31 -14.06 -3.07 -28.37
N ALA A 32 -13.74 -1.92 -27.78
CA ALA A 32 -14.53 -1.41 -26.65
C ALA A 32 -16.01 -1.37 -27.04
N PRO A 33 -16.95 -1.55 -26.09
CA PRO A 33 -18.38 -1.42 -26.38
C PRO A 33 -18.64 -0.11 -27.15
N ASN A 34 -19.53 -0.18 -28.12
CA ASN A 34 -20.00 1.01 -28.82
C ASN A 34 -20.80 1.91 -27.85
N ALA A 35 -21.14 3.12 -28.25
CA ALA A 35 -21.86 4.08 -27.43
C ALA A 35 -23.15 3.49 -26.83
N THR A 36 -23.91 2.70 -27.58
CA THR A 36 -25.13 2.01 -27.09
C THR A 36 -24.87 1.02 -25.95
N GLY A 37 -23.69 0.38 -25.92
CA GLY A 37 -23.30 -0.51 -24.81
C GLY A 37 -23.08 0.28 -23.50
N TRP A 38 -22.35 1.39 -23.57
CA TRP A 38 -22.12 2.25 -22.39
C TRP A 38 -23.40 2.96 -21.92
N ASP A 39 -24.29 3.40 -22.84
CA ASP A 39 -25.57 4.00 -22.51
C ASP A 39 -26.48 3.01 -21.76
N GLY A 40 -26.48 1.73 -22.17
CA GLY A 40 -27.19 0.67 -21.47
C GLY A 40 -26.69 0.47 -20.05
N LEU A 41 -25.38 0.46 -19.83
CA LEU A 41 -24.80 0.41 -18.49
C LEU A 41 -25.17 1.66 -17.67
N SER A 42 -25.01 2.84 -18.26
CA SER A 42 -25.33 4.12 -17.59
C SER A 42 -26.79 4.17 -17.12
N THR A 43 -27.73 3.69 -17.94
CA THR A 43 -29.15 3.59 -17.55
C THR A 43 -29.41 2.59 -16.43
N ALA A 44 -28.63 1.51 -16.38
CA ALA A 44 -28.79 0.45 -15.39
C ALA A 44 -28.23 0.81 -14.00
N LEU A 45 -27.32 1.80 -13.92
CA LEU A 45 -26.65 2.19 -12.68
C LEU A 45 -27.33 3.36 -12.00
N GLY A 46 -27.24 3.45 -10.68
CA GLY A 46 -27.54 4.68 -9.92
C GLY A 46 -26.42 5.73 -10.01
N GLY A 47 -25.21 5.30 -10.46
CA GLY A 47 -24.04 6.15 -10.63
C GLY A 47 -23.83 6.63 -12.06
N LYS A 48 -22.59 7.04 -12.39
CA LYS A 48 -22.24 7.60 -13.71
C LYS A 48 -21.35 6.65 -14.49
N VAL A 49 -21.47 6.71 -15.82
CA VAL A 49 -20.51 6.15 -16.78
C VAL A 49 -19.98 7.32 -17.61
N LEU A 50 -18.67 7.56 -17.56
CA LEU A 50 -17.99 8.61 -18.32
C LEU A 50 -17.06 7.95 -19.34
N THR A 51 -17.25 8.28 -20.60
CA THR A 51 -16.42 7.84 -21.74
C THR A 51 -15.49 8.97 -22.20
N PRO A 52 -14.49 8.71 -23.03
CA PRO A 52 -13.57 9.75 -23.51
C PRO A 52 -14.20 10.96 -24.18
N GLY A 53 -15.45 10.85 -24.67
CA GLY A 53 -16.24 11.96 -25.24
C GLY A 53 -16.90 12.88 -24.22
N ASP A 54 -16.95 12.47 -22.95
CA ASP A 54 -17.63 13.24 -21.90
C ASP A 54 -16.75 14.36 -21.35
N GLY A 55 -17.29 15.55 -21.17
CA GLY A 55 -16.54 16.72 -20.68
C GLY A 55 -15.90 16.53 -19.30
N GLN A 56 -16.44 15.64 -18.46
CA GLN A 56 -15.91 15.32 -17.13
C GLN A 56 -14.85 14.21 -17.14
N PHE A 57 -14.67 13.50 -18.27
CA PHE A 57 -13.79 12.35 -18.35
C PHE A 57 -12.31 12.68 -18.02
N ALA A 58 -11.80 13.79 -18.55
CA ALA A 58 -10.42 14.22 -18.36
C ALA A 58 -10.08 14.42 -16.88
N THR A 59 -11.02 14.93 -16.08
CA THR A 59 -10.86 15.08 -14.63
C THR A 59 -11.09 13.75 -13.90
N ALA A 60 -12.10 13.00 -14.27
CA ALA A 60 -12.46 11.75 -13.60
C ALA A 60 -11.39 10.66 -13.72
N LYS A 61 -10.61 10.64 -14.81
CA LYS A 61 -9.53 9.66 -14.99
C LYS A 61 -8.29 9.91 -14.14
N GLN A 62 -8.12 11.11 -13.58
CA GLN A 62 -6.92 11.48 -12.82
C GLN A 62 -6.77 10.64 -11.55
N VAL A 63 -5.52 10.35 -11.21
CA VAL A 63 -5.11 9.58 -10.04
C VAL A 63 -4.06 10.36 -9.24
N PHE A 64 -3.75 9.90 -8.04
CA PHE A 64 -2.78 10.56 -7.18
C PHE A 64 -1.37 10.61 -7.81
N ASN A 65 -0.93 9.51 -8.43
CA ASN A 65 0.33 9.50 -9.19
C ASN A 65 0.12 10.11 -10.58
N THR A 66 0.48 11.38 -10.73
CA THR A 66 0.25 12.17 -11.94
C THR A 66 0.98 11.64 -13.18
N ASN A 67 2.01 10.78 -13.02
CA ASN A 67 2.69 10.12 -14.14
C ASN A 67 1.72 9.24 -14.96
N TYR A 68 0.59 8.84 -14.38
CA TYR A 68 -0.44 8.04 -15.06
C TYR A 68 -1.65 8.84 -15.58
N ASN A 69 -1.66 10.17 -15.43
CA ASN A 69 -2.77 11.01 -15.90
C ASN A 69 -2.89 11.05 -17.43
N GLY A 70 -1.83 10.65 -18.15
CA GLY A 70 -1.85 10.43 -19.59
C GLY A 70 -2.63 9.18 -20.05
N SER A 71 -2.98 8.26 -19.13
CA SER A 71 -3.71 7.04 -19.46
C SER A 71 -5.08 7.31 -20.08
N THR A 72 -5.53 6.39 -20.93
CA THR A 72 -6.80 6.45 -21.66
C THR A 72 -7.65 5.22 -21.35
N PRO A 73 -8.30 5.13 -20.19
CA PRO A 73 -9.26 4.07 -19.90
C PRO A 73 -10.45 4.11 -20.88
N ALA A 74 -11.10 2.96 -21.09
CA ALA A 74 -12.28 2.88 -21.98
C ALA A 74 -13.48 3.63 -21.41
N ALA A 75 -13.66 3.59 -20.08
CA ALA A 75 -14.65 4.37 -19.35
C ALA A 75 -14.27 4.48 -17.87
N ILE A 76 -14.84 5.50 -17.20
CA ILE A 76 -14.85 5.63 -15.74
C ILE A 76 -16.30 5.38 -15.28
N VAL A 77 -16.47 4.32 -14.49
CA VAL A 77 -17.75 3.95 -13.89
C VAL A 77 -17.70 4.27 -12.40
N THR A 78 -18.66 5.07 -11.92
CA THR A 78 -18.77 5.47 -10.51
C THR A 78 -20.01 4.85 -9.87
N PRO A 79 -19.93 3.61 -9.34
CA PRO A 79 -21.07 2.97 -8.67
C PRO A 79 -21.42 3.71 -7.38
N THR A 80 -22.73 3.78 -7.07
CA THR A 80 -23.26 4.36 -5.84
C THR A 80 -23.86 3.29 -4.90
N SER A 81 -23.78 2.03 -5.29
CA SER A 81 -24.23 0.92 -4.47
C SER A 81 -23.42 -0.37 -4.78
N PRO A 82 -23.38 -1.36 -3.88
CA PRO A 82 -22.85 -2.68 -4.19
C PRO A 82 -23.56 -3.35 -5.37
N ALA A 83 -24.84 -3.12 -5.58
CA ALA A 83 -25.59 -3.62 -6.74
C ALA A 83 -25.09 -3.01 -8.05
N ASP A 84 -24.67 -1.75 -8.06
CA ASP A 84 -24.05 -1.13 -9.24
C ASP A 84 -22.70 -1.77 -9.56
N VAL A 85 -21.92 -2.11 -8.53
CA VAL A 85 -20.64 -2.85 -8.73
C VAL A 85 -20.92 -4.20 -9.38
N GLN A 86 -21.97 -4.93 -8.95
CA GLN A 86 -22.37 -6.21 -9.56
C GLN A 86 -22.73 -6.05 -11.06
N LYS A 87 -23.54 -5.05 -11.38
CA LYS A 87 -23.93 -4.75 -12.77
C LYS A 87 -22.74 -4.37 -13.63
N ALA A 88 -21.84 -3.51 -13.11
CA ALA A 88 -20.63 -3.10 -13.83
C ALA A 88 -19.68 -4.27 -14.06
N MET A 89 -19.50 -5.16 -13.09
CA MET A 89 -18.67 -6.37 -13.22
C MET A 89 -19.27 -7.36 -14.22
N ALA A 90 -20.59 -7.59 -14.19
CA ALA A 90 -21.29 -8.41 -15.17
C ALA A 90 -21.17 -7.85 -16.60
N PHE A 91 -21.30 -6.52 -16.72
CA PHE A 91 -21.09 -5.82 -18.00
C PHE A 91 -19.67 -6.02 -18.52
N ALA A 92 -18.66 -5.82 -17.65
CA ALA A 92 -17.27 -6.00 -18.03
C ALA A 92 -16.99 -7.43 -18.52
N ALA A 93 -17.53 -8.43 -17.84
CA ALA A 93 -17.40 -9.84 -18.23
C ALA A 93 -18.07 -10.11 -19.60
N ALA A 94 -19.29 -9.60 -19.81
CA ALA A 94 -20.01 -9.77 -21.07
C ALA A 94 -19.30 -9.13 -22.29
N HIS A 95 -18.51 -8.06 -22.05
CA HIS A 95 -17.79 -7.33 -23.10
C HIS A 95 -16.28 -7.62 -23.08
N ASN A 96 -15.81 -8.60 -22.31
CA ASN A 96 -14.40 -8.96 -22.16
C ASN A 96 -13.49 -7.74 -21.84
N LEU A 97 -13.97 -6.85 -20.97
CA LEU A 97 -13.24 -5.66 -20.55
C LEU A 97 -12.35 -5.98 -19.34
N LYS A 98 -11.14 -5.43 -19.33
CA LYS A 98 -10.34 -5.35 -18.11
C LYS A 98 -10.98 -4.36 -17.14
N VAL A 99 -10.99 -4.68 -15.85
CA VAL A 99 -11.48 -3.79 -14.79
C VAL A 99 -10.31 -3.27 -13.96
N GLY A 100 -10.24 -1.96 -13.81
CA GLY A 100 -9.30 -1.28 -12.92
C GLY A 100 -10.03 -0.71 -11.69
N PRO A 101 -10.15 -1.44 -10.57
CA PRO A 101 -10.83 -0.90 -9.39
C PRO A 101 -9.98 0.24 -8.80
N ARG A 102 -10.66 1.35 -8.47
CA ARG A 102 -10.06 2.52 -7.87
C ARG A 102 -10.62 2.75 -6.47
N SER A 103 -9.77 2.63 -5.45
CA SER A 103 -9.99 3.08 -4.09
C SER A 103 -9.48 4.53 -3.96
N GLY A 104 -8.38 4.80 -3.24
CA GLY A 104 -7.75 6.13 -3.16
C GLY A 104 -6.98 6.59 -4.41
N GLY A 105 -6.73 5.72 -5.39
CA GLY A 105 -6.01 6.08 -6.62
C GLY A 105 -4.48 6.18 -6.48
N HIS A 106 -3.88 5.60 -5.45
CA HIS A 106 -2.44 5.66 -5.14
C HIS A 106 -1.59 4.54 -5.75
N SER A 107 -2.07 3.84 -6.77
CA SER A 107 -1.32 2.73 -7.38
C SER A 107 0.04 3.21 -7.93
N TYR A 108 1.13 2.54 -7.52
CA TYR A 108 2.49 2.81 -8.02
C TYR A 108 2.69 2.40 -9.48
N ILE A 109 1.83 1.52 -10.01
CA ILE A 109 1.91 0.96 -11.36
C ILE A 109 0.73 1.38 -12.26
N GLY A 110 -0.05 2.39 -11.85
CA GLY A 110 -1.17 2.91 -12.64
C GLY A 110 -2.39 1.98 -12.77
N GLY A 111 -2.48 0.90 -11.97
CA GLY A 111 -3.55 -0.09 -12.06
C GLY A 111 -4.96 0.48 -11.87
N SER A 112 -5.09 1.65 -11.22
CA SER A 112 -6.36 2.35 -10.99
C SER A 112 -6.83 3.23 -12.18
N THR A 113 -6.08 3.27 -13.30
CA THR A 113 -6.39 4.09 -14.47
C THR A 113 -5.80 3.49 -15.76
N ALA A 114 -5.71 2.16 -15.85
CA ALA A 114 -5.06 1.47 -16.95
C ALA A 114 -5.72 1.75 -18.30
N ASN A 115 -4.90 1.84 -19.37
CA ASN A 115 -5.35 2.05 -20.74
C ASN A 115 -6.34 0.96 -21.19
N GLY A 116 -7.43 1.36 -21.83
CA GLY A 116 -8.46 0.47 -22.34
C GLY A 116 -9.28 -0.28 -21.27
N ALA A 117 -9.00 -0.10 -19.98
CA ALA A 117 -9.77 -0.71 -18.91
C ALA A 117 -11.05 0.08 -18.61
N MET A 118 -12.07 -0.61 -18.14
CA MET A 118 -13.16 0.01 -17.40
C MET A 118 -12.66 0.32 -15.99
N VAL A 119 -12.45 1.59 -15.66
CA VAL A 119 -12.12 2.00 -14.29
C VAL A 119 -13.38 1.97 -13.46
N LEU A 120 -13.37 1.22 -12.36
CA LEU A 120 -14.46 1.17 -11.40
C LEU A 120 -14.07 2.01 -10.17
N ASP A 121 -14.54 3.25 -10.16
CA ASP A 121 -14.21 4.24 -9.14
C ASP A 121 -15.13 4.10 -7.93
N LEU A 122 -14.61 3.51 -6.86
CA LEU A 122 -15.37 3.13 -5.68
C LEU A 122 -15.55 4.26 -4.65
N ARG A 123 -15.07 5.47 -4.97
CA ARG A 123 -15.10 6.62 -4.04
C ARG A 123 -16.52 7.14 -3.73
N GLN A 124 -17.50 6.75 -4.54
CA GLN A 124 -18.91 7.11 -4.34
C GLN A 124 -19.73 6.01 -3.67
N LEU A 125 -19.12 4.87 -3.31
CA LEU A 125 -19.84 3.86 -2.54
C LEU A 125 -20.21 4.41 -1.15
N PRO A 126 -21.48 4.39 -0.78
CA PRO A 126 -21.94 4.87 0.51
C PRO A 126 -21.47 3.93 1.62
N GLY A 127 -21.29 4.46 2.78
CA GLY A 127 -21.00 3.73 4.01
C GLY A 127 -20.13 4.55 4.93
N ASP A 128 -20.50 4.53 6.20
CA ASP A 128 -19.76 5.16 7.29
C ASP A 128 -18.63 4.22 7.76
N ILE A 129 -17.68 4.79 8.47
CA ILE A 129 -16.71 4.03 9.24
C ILE A 129 -17.43 3.54 10.49
N ASN A 130 -17.80 2.27 10.51
CA ASN A 130 -18.58 1.69 11.60
C ASN A 130 -17.67 0.88 12.54
N TYR A 131 -17.38 1.47 13.71
CA TYR A 131 -16.66 0.79 14.80
C TYR A 131 -17.67 0.14 15.76
N ASP A 132 -17.54 -1.16 15.95
CA ASP A 132 -18.31 -1.93 16.92
C ASP A 132 -17.48 -2.18 18.20
N ALA A 133 -17.84 -1.48 19.27
CA ALA A 133 -17.15 -1.59 20.55
C ALA A 133 -17.30 -2.96 21.21
N SER A 134 -18.35 -3.72 20.90
CA SER A 134 -18.58 -5.05 21.47
C SER A 134 -17.62 -6.11 20.91
N THR A 135 -17.21 -5.96 19.65
CA THR A 135 -16.30 -6.88 18.97
C THR A 135 -14.90 -6.30 18.80
N GLY A 136 -14.72 -4.99 18.97
CA GLY A 136 -13.47 -4.29 18.70
C GLY A 136 -13.12 -4.25 17.21
N GLN A 137 -14.11 -4.37 16.32
CA GLN A 137 -13.93 -4.39 14.87
C GLN A 137 -14.38 -3.07 14.23
N VAL A 138 -13.79 -2.75 13.10
CA VAL A 138 -14.20 -1.62 12.25
C VAL A 138 -14.55 -2.11 10.85
N THR A 139 -15.73 -1.69 10.35
CA THR A 139 -16.15 -1.94 8.97
C THR A 139 -16.10 -0.65 8.18
N VAL A 140 -15.50 -0.70 7.00
CA VAL A 140 -15.28 0.45 6.12
C VAL A 140 -15.63 0.13 4.67
N THR A 141 -15.87 1.18 3.88
CA THR A 141 -15.95 1.07 2.42
C THR A 141 -14.55 0.99 1.79
N PRO A 142 -14.41 0.50 0.56
CA PRO A 142 -13.10 0.33 -0.09
C PRO A 142 -12.29 1.62 -0.20
N ALA A 143 -12.96 2.74 -0.41
CA ALA A 143 -12.33 4.03 -0.63
C ALA A 143 -12.19 4.88 0.63
N THR A 144 -12.58 4.37 1.80
CA THR A 144 -12.29 5.03 3.08
C THR A 144 -10.81 5.35 3.17
N SER A 145 -10.48 6.63 3.41
CA SER A 145 -9.09 7.04 3.55
C SER A 145 -8.49 6.52 4.87
N LEU A 146 -7.19 6.22 4.86
CA LEU A 146 -6.50 5.76 6.07
C LEU A 146 -6.65 6.77 7.21
N TYR A 147 -6.53 8.07 6.92
CA TYR A 147 -6.66 9.10 7.96
C TYR A 147 -8.05 9.14 8.57
N ALA A 148 -9.12 9.06 7.77
CA ALA A 148 -10.48 9.03 8.30
C ALA A 148 -10.72 7.82 9.20
N MET A 149 -10.17 6.66 8.83
CA MET A 149 -10.24 5.44 9.66
C MET A 149 -9.48 5.63 10.97
N HIS A 150 -8.27 6.18 10.96
CA HIS A 150 -7.50 6.48 12.16
C HIS A 150 -8.22 7.48 13.07
N GLN A 151 -8.78 8.54 12.49
CA GLN A 151 -9.50 9.59 13.24
C GLN A 151 -10.72 9.01 13.98
N THR A 152 -11.51 8.18 13.31
CA THR A 152 -12.67 7.53 13.93
C THR A 152 -12.23 6.58 15.05
N LEU A 153 -11.21 5.76 14.82
CA LEU A 153 -10.73 4.79 15.81
C LEU A 153 -10.08 5.47 17.01
N ALA A 154 -9.32 6.54 16.81
CA ALA A 154 -8.71 7.31 17.90
C ALA A 154 -9.76 7.85 18.88
N GLY A 155 -10.92 8.29 18.39
CA GLY A 155 -12.05 8.71 19.22
C GLY A 155 -12.60 7.60 20.13
N ALA A 156 -12.35 6.34 19.77
CA ALA A 156 -12.73 5.16 20.57
C ALA A 156 -11.55 4.55 21.35
N GLY A 157 -10.40 5.21 21.41
CA GLY A 157 -9.18 4.67 22.03
C GLY A 157 -8.61 3.45 21.30
N ARG A 158 -8.86 3.33 19.99
CA ARG A 158 -8.45 2.19 19.16
C ARG A 158 -7.51 2.61 18.05
N GLY A 159 -6.71 1.65 17.61
CA GLY A 159 -5.77 1.82 16.48
C GLY A 159 -5.83 0.65 15.50
N ILE A 160 -5.18 0.84 14.35
CA ILE A 160 -5.07 -0.17 13.29
C ILE A 160 -3.72 0.01 12.58
N PRO A 161 -3.02 -1.08 12.17
CA PRO A 161 -1.74 -0.94 11.49
C PRO A 161 -1.95 -0.56 10.02
N THR A 162 -1.46 0.60 9.62
CA THR A 162 -1.49 1.04 8.22
C THR A 162 -0.22 1.79 7.84
N GLY A 163 -0.05 2.03 6.54
CA GLY A 163 0.91 3.02 6.03
C GLY A 163 0.53 4.44 6.45
N THR A 164 1.44 5.38 6.22
CA THR A 164 1.41 6.73 6.79
C THR A 164 0.75 7.79 5.91
N CYS A 165 0.49 7.49 4.62
CA CYS A 165 -0.13 8.46 3.71
C CYS A 165 -1.64 8.58 3.98
N PRO A 166 -2.15 9.75 4.37
CA PRO A 166 -3.52 9.93 4.87
C PRO A 166 -4.60 9.70 3.82
N SER A 167 -4.35 10.00 2.55
CA SER A 167 -5.31 9.90 1.46
C SER A 167 -5.34 8.55 0.74
N VAL A 168 -4.49 7.60 1.14
CA VAL A 168 -4.54 6.22 0.62
C VAL A 168 -5.85 5.56 1.02
N GLY A 169 -6.47 4.83 0.12
CA GLY A 169 -7.71 4.11 0.39
C GLY A 169 -7.48 2.72 1.01
N ALA A 170 -8.32 2.36 1.96
CA ALA A 170 -8.17 1.16 2.80
C ALA A 170 -8.07 -0.13 1.99
N SER A 171 -8.88 -0.30 0.93
CA SER A 171 -8.93 -1.53 0.16
C SER A 171 -7.61 -1.83 -0.55
N GLY A 172 -7.11 -0.92 -1.40
CA GLY A 172 -5.87 -1.16 -2.13
C GLY A 172 -4.69 -1.43 -1.21
N HIS A 173 -4.64 -0.74 -0.07
CA HIS A 173 -3.60 -0.90 0.93
C HIS A 173 -3.68 -2.27 1.62
N ALA A 174 -4.86 -2.66 2.12
CA ALA A 174 -5.07 -3.94 2.78
C ALA A 174 -4.79 -5.13 1.85
N LEU A 175 -5.33 -5.09 0.62
CA LEU A 175 -5.21 -6.20 -0.32
C LEU A 175 -3.75 -6.44 -0.79
N GLY A 176 -2.90 -5.42 -0.74
CA GLY A 176 -1.45 -5.52 -1.00
C GLY A 176 -0.61 -5.92 0.20
N GLY A 177 -1.21 -5.95 1.40
CA GLY A 177 -0.51 -6.22 2.66
C GLY A 177 -0.76 -5.13 3.69
N GLY A 178 -0.34 -3.89 3.44
CA GLY A 178 -0.57 -2.75 4.34
C GLY A 178 0.47 -2.65 5.44
N LEU A 179 1.72 -2.38 5.06
CA LEU A 179 2.85 -2.18 5.96
C LEU A 179 2.86 -0.75 6.52
N GLY A 180 3.22 -0.59 7.79
CA GLY A 180 3.38 0.71 8.44
C GLY A 180 3.95 0.67 9.85
N ALA A 181 3.87 1.79 10.57
CA ALA A 181 4.54 2.01 11.85
C ALA A 181 4.10 1.06 12.98
N GLN A 182 2.93 0.44 12.89
CA GLN A 182 2.44 -0.50 13.88
C GLN A 182 2.62 -1.97 13.48
N SER A 183 3.30 -2.25 12.36
CA SER A 183 3.38 -3.61 11.83
C SER A 183 4.20 -4.56 12.69
N ARG A 184 5.20 -4.07 13.45
CA ARG A 184 5.93 -4.90 14.42
C ARG A 184 5.06 -5.30 15.61
N HIS A 185 4.15 -4.42 16.03
CA HIS A 185 3.23 -4.64 17.15
C HIS A 185 2.03 -5.51 16.74
N ALA A 186 1.35 -5.16 15.63
CA ALA A 186 0.05 -5.70 15.28
C ALA A 186 0.01 -6.50 13.96
N GLY A 187 1.12 -6.64 13.24
CA GLY A 187 1.14 -7.24 11.90
C GLY A 187 0.77 -6.24 10.81
N LEU A 188 0.49 -6.75 9.62
CA LEU A 188 0.04 -5.95 8.48
C LEU A 188 -1.46 -5.62 8.60
N LEU A 189 -1.93 -4.62 7.84
CA LEU A 189 -3.36 -4.35 7.76
C LEU A 189 -4.16 -5.57 7.26
N CYS A 190 -3.62 -6.33 6.31
CA CYS A 190 -4.25 -7.56 5.83
C CYS A 190 -4.32 -8.67 6.89
N ASP A 191 -3.48 -8.64 7.93
CA ASP A 191 -3.54 -9.59 9.05
C ASP A 191 -4.70 -9.25 9.99
N GLN A 192 -5.15 -8.00 10.00
CA GLN A 192 -6.32 -7.55 10.75
C GLN A 192 -7.64 -7.78 9.99
N LEU A 193 -7.60 -8.16 8.71
CA LEU A 193 -8.81 -8.42 7.93
C LEU A 193 -9.56 -9.62 8.49
N MET A 194 -10.81 -9.40 8.90
CA MET A 194 -11.72 -10.41 9.45
C MET A 194 -12.68 -10.94 8.37
N SER A 195 -13.17 -10.04 7.51
CA SER A 195 -14.02 -10.39 6.39
C SER A 195 -14.03 -9.29 5.32
N ALA A 196 -14.44 -9.65 4.12
CA ALA A 196 -14.70 -8.70 3.04
C ALA A 196 -15.93 -9.14 2.23
N SER A 197 -16.74 -8.16 1.79
CA SER A 197 -17.71 -8.35 0.74
C SER A 197 -17.05 -8.10 -0.61
N VAL A 198 -17.17 -9.04 -1.53
CA VAL A 198 -16.45 -9.03 -2.81
C VAL A 198 -17.42 -9.31 -3.95
N VAL A 199 -17.33 -8.54 -5.02
CA VAL A 199 -17.98 -8.84 -6.29
C VAL A 199 -16.97 -9.54 -7.21
N LEU A 200 -17.25 -10.77 -7.57
CA LEU A 200 -16.41 -11.59 -8.45
C LEU A 200 -16.55 -11.18 -9.93
N PRO A 201 -15.60 -11.54 -10.80
CA PRO A 201 -15.81 -11.47 -12.25
C PRO A 201 -17.14 -12.15 -12.63
N GLY A 202 -18.00 -11.44 -13.39
CA GLY A 202 -19.35 -11.90 -13.70
C GLY A 202 -20.45 -11.34 -12.80
N GLY A 203 -20.10 -10.56 -11.75
CA GLY A 203 -21.06 -9.78 -10.96
C GLY A 203 -21.62 -10.49 -9.74
N GLN A 204 -21.22 -11.74 -9.44
CA GLN A 204 -21.65 -12.43 -8.23
C GLN A 204 -21.05 -11.78 -6.97
N ALA A 205 -21.87 -11.42 -5.99
CA ALA A 205 -21.43 -10.96 -4.67
C ALA A 205 -21.21 -12.15 -3.74
N VAL A 206 -20.11 -12.16 -3.01
CA VAL A 206 -19.76 -13.19 -2.01
C VAL A 206 -19.13 -12.52 -0.79
N THR A 207 -19.20 -13.20 0.36
CA THR A 207 -18.43 -12.86 1.56
C THR A 207 -17.19 -13.74 1.62
N ALA A 208 -16.03 -13.13 1.83
CA ALA A 208 -14.77 -13.82 2.08
C ALA A 208 -14.38 -13.65 3.57
N SER A 209 -14.17 -14.76 4.26
CA SER A 209 -13.74 -14.81 5.66
C SER A 209 -13.08 -16.16 5.93
N ALA A 210 -12.58 -16.40 7.15
CA ALA A 210 -12.03 -17.69 7.52
C ALA A 210 -13.04 -18.84 7.38
N ALA A 211 -14.35 -18.56 7.54
CA ALA A 211 -15.42 -19.54 7.45
C ALA A 211 -16.11 -19.59 6.06
N ASN A 212 -16.02 -18.52 5.29
CA ASN A 212 -16.70 -18.39 4.00
C ASN A 212 -15.70 -18.04 2.90
N ASN A 213 -15.66 -18.82 1.82
CA ASN A 213 -14.70 -18.65 0.72
C ASN A 213 -13.25 -18.46 1.22
N PRO A 214 -12.70 -19.40 2.02
CA PRO A 214 -11.42 -19.26 2.72
C PRO A 214 -10.23 -19.09 1.75
N ASP A 215 -10.27 -19.67 0.55
CA ASP A 215 -9.22 -19.48 -0.46
C ASP A 215 -9.23 -18.06 -1.03
N LEU A 216 -10.40 -17.48 -1.27
CA LEU A 216 -10.52 -16.07 -1.63
C LEU A 216 -10.06 -15.18 -0.49
N PHE A 217 -10.44 -15.48 0.75
CA PHE A 217 -9.98 -14.75 1.93
C PHE A 217 -8.45 -14.79 2.10
N TRP A 218 -7.84 -15.94 1.84
CA TRP A 218 -6.39 -16.07 1.79
C TRP A 218 -5.77 -15.13 0.74
N ALA A 219 -6.33 -15.11 -0.46
CA ALA A 219 -5.84 -14.31 -1.58
C ALA A 219 -5.97 -12.78 -1.33
N LEU A 220 -7.05 -12.35 -0.67
CA LEU A 220 -7.27 -10.94 -0.31
C LEU A 220 -6.29 -10.43 0.74
N ARG A 221 -5.55 -11.31 1.42
CA ARG A 221 -4.58 -10.94 2.45
C ARG A 221 -3.16 -10.90 1.89
N GLY A 222 -2.89 -9.91 1.00
CA GLY A 222 -1.58 -9.64 0.44
C GLY A 222 -1.36 -10.08 -1.01
N GLY A 223 -2.38 -10.64 -1.68
CA GLY A 223 -2.29 -11.05 -3.10
C GLY A 223 -2.46 -9.90 -4.11
N GLY A 224 -2.63 -8.68 -3.63
CA GLY A 224 -2.76 -7.47 -4.45
C GLY A 224 -4.20 -7.05 -4.74
N GLY A 225 -4.40 -5.74 -4.89
CA GLY A 225 -5.72 -5.16 -5.16
C GLY A 225 -6.20 -5.43 -6.58
N GLY A 226 -7.49 -5.74 -6.71
CA GLY A 226 -8.16 -5.90 -8.01
C GLY A 226 -7.93 -7.24 -8.73
N ASN A 227 -7.10 -8.13 -8.20
CA ASN A 227 -6.75 -9.39 -8.86
C ASN A 227 -7.83 -10.47 -8.72
N PHE A 228 -8.66 -10.41 -7.67
CA PHE A 228 -9.57 -11.50 -7.28
C PHE A 228 -11.04 -11.08 -7.23
N GLY A 229 -11.34 -9.89 -7.66
CA GLY A 229 -12.65 -9.26 -7.62
C GLY A 229 -12.57 -7.84 -7.05
N VAL A 230 -13.73 -7.22 -6.87
CA VAL A 230 -13.88 -5.86 -6.36
C VAL A 230 -14.49 -5.92 -4.97
N THR A 231 -13.75 -5.48 -3.96
CA THR A 231 -14.29 -5.36 -2.60
C THR A 231 -15.30 -4.23 -2.51
N THR A 232 -16.39 -4.44 -1.78
CA THR A 232 -17.42 -3.41 -1.51
C THR A 232 -17.52 -3.05 -0.03
N SER A 233 -16.93 -3.89 0.84
CA SER A 233 -16.82 -3.64 2.28
C SER A 233 -15.67 -4.46 2.85
N LEU A 234 -14.98 -3.95 3.88
CA LEU A 234 -13.91 -4.63 4.61
C LEU A 234 -14.12 -4.45 6.11
N THR A 235 -13.99 -5.53 6.86
CA THR A 235 -14.04 -5.52 8.32
C THR A 235 -12.69 -5.91 8.89
N PHE A 236 -12.16 -5.09 9.80
CA PHE A 236 -10.84 -5.29 10.42
C PHE A 236 -10.96 -5.38 11.94
N ALA A 237 -10.11 -6.19 12.56
CA ALA A 237 -9.81 -6.11 13.97
C ALA A 237 -9.00 -4.84 14.28
N THR A 238 -9.16 -4.31 15.51
CA THR A 238 -8.44 -3.14 15.99
C THR A 238 -7.73 -3.46 17.31
N PHE A 239 -6.79 -2.63 17.73
CA PHE A 239 -6.09 -2.78 19.02
C PHE A 239 -6.27 -1.53 19.90
N PRO A 240 -6.18 -1.64 21.24
CA PRO A 240 -6.19 -0.48 22.14
C PRO A 240 -4.92 0.36 21.91
N THR A 241 -5.07 1.69 21.98
CA THR A 241 -3.95 2.62 21.79
C THR A 241 -3.39 3.10 23.13
N THR A 242 -2.11 3.40 23.13
CA THR A 242 -1.39 4.06 24.24
C THR A 242 -0.54 5.18 23.66
N ASP A 243 -0.08 6.09 24.48
CA ASP A 243 0.88 7.10 24.10
C ASP A 243 2.23 6.46 23.76
N VAL A 244 2.95 7.07 22.83
CA VAL A 244 4.26 6.61 22.38
C VAL A 244 5.25 7.77 22.30
N ASP A 245 6.53 7.45 22.53
CA ASP A 245 7.62 8.35 22.18
C ASP A 245 8.03 8.12 20.72
N VAL A 246 8.33 9.20 20.02
CA VAL A 246 8.97 9.22 18.71
C VAL A 246 10.37 9.78 18.86
N VAL A 247 11.35 8.98 18.47
CA VAL A 247 12.77 9.34 18.51
C VAL A 247 13.30 9.50 17.11
N ASN A 248 13.92 10.64 16.79
CA ASN A 248 14.67 10.85 15.55
C ASN A 248 16.16 10.96 15.86
N LEU A 249 16.95 10.18 15.17
CA LEU A 249 18.42 10.18 15.25
C LEU A 249 18.97 10.48 13.86
N ASN A 250 19.57 11.65 13.69
CA ASN A 250 20.22 12.05 12.45
C ASN A 250 21.68 11.60 12.45
N PHE A 251 22.16 11.10 11.32
CA PHE A 251 23.54 10.62 11.16
C PHE A 251 24.20 11.28 9.93
N PRO A 252 25.54 11.30 9.86
CA PRO A 252 26.22 11.73 8.64
C PRO A 252 25.79 10.88 7.43
N PRO A 253 25.46 11.46 6.27
CA PRO A 253 24.94 10.72 5.12
C PRO A 253 25.83 9.57 4.66
N GLN A 254 27.17 9.74 4.72
CA GLN A 254 28.15 8.72 4.34
C GLN A 254 28.15 7.49 5.26
N SER A 255 27.50 7.57 6.43
CA SER A 255 27.40 6.44 7.37
C SER A 255 26.18 5.54 7.12
N PHE A 256 25.41 5.75 6.03
CA PHE A 256 24.13 5.05 5.83
C PHE A 256 24.26 3.52 5.87
N ALA A 257 25.30 2.94 5.27
CA ALA A 257 25.54 1.50 5.36
C ALA A 257 25.73 1.02 6.81
N GLN A 258 26.51 1.74 7.62
CA GLN A 258 26.69 1.45 9.06
C GLN A 258 25.38 1.60 9.83
N VAL A 259 24.61 2.66 9.55
CA VAL A 259 23.31 2.93 10.14
C VAL A 259 22.32 1.78 9.87
N LEU A 260 22.27 1.24 8.64
CA LEU A 260 21.41 0.11 8.28
C LEU A 260 21.73 -1.17 9.07
N VAL A 261 23.02 -1.48 9.21
CA VAL A 261 23.44 -2.65 10.00
C VAL A 261 23.09 -2.46 11.48
N GLY A 262 23.35 -1.27 12.04
CA GLY A 262 23.02 -0.94 13.44
C GLY A 262 21.52 -0.95 13.70
N TRP A 263 20.72 -0.39 12.80
CA TRP A 263 19.26 -0.42 12.84
C TRP A 263 18.72 -1.86 12.92
N GLN A 264 19.18 -2.74 12.05
CA GLN A 264 18.78 -4.16 12.07
C GLN A 264 19.23 -4.87 13.35
N ASN A 265 20.45 -4.61 13.84
CA ASN A 265 20.96 -5.22 15.07
C ASN A 265 20.13 -4.80 16.28
N TRP A 266 19.75 -3.53 16.37
CA TRP A 266 18.86 -3.06 17.42
C TRP A 266 17.48 -3.73 17.33
N LEU A 267 16.87 -3.81 16.14
CA LEU A 267 15.54 -4.42 15.95
C LEU A 267 15.46 -5.87 16.46
N ARG A 268 16.54 -6.64 16.35
CA ARG A 268 16.61 -8.04 16.82
C ARG A 268 16.42 -8.17 18.33
N THR A 269 16.73 -7.15 19.10
CA THR A 269 16.65 -7.12 20.57
C THR A 269 15.54 -6.20 21.08
N ALA A 270 14.99 -5.35 20.24
CA ALA A 270 13.95 -4.39 20.59
C ALA A 270 12.62 -5.09 20.88
N ASP A 271 11.89 -4.61 21.87
CA ASP A 271 10.53 -5.05 22.14
C ASP A 271 9.62 -4.83 20.91
N ARG A 272 8.61 -5.68 20.75
CA ARG A 272 7.68 -5.62 19.61
C ARG A 272 6.81 -4.36 19.59
N SER A 273 6.61 -3.73 20.75
CA SER A 273 5.92 -2.43 20.86
C SER A 273 6.73 -1.28 20.28
N SER A 274 8.04 -1.49 20.04
CA SER A 274 8.90 -0.54 19.38
C SER A 274 8.98 -0.83 17.89
N TRP A 275 8.98 0.22 17.07
CA TRP A 275 9.16 0.15 15.63
C TRP A 275 10.20 1.18 15.19
N ALA A 276 10.91 0.92 14.12
CA ALA A 276 11.77 1.93 13.50
C ALA A 276 11.87 1.74 12.00
N LEU A 277 12.05 2.86 11.30
CA LEU A 277 12.59 2.90 9.96
C LEU A 277 13.99 3.52 9.98
N ALA A 278 14.82 3.17 9.00
CA ALA A 278 16.03 3.90 8.64
C ALA A 278 15.84 4.44 7.24
N ASP A 279 16.09 5.72 7.03
CA ASP A 279 15.94 6.33 5.70
C ASP A 279 17.15 7.15 5.30
N SER A 280 17.37 7.21 3.98
CA SER A 280 18.19 8.22 3.35
C SER A 280 17.37 8.97 2.33
N THR A 281 17.34 10.29 2.46
CA THR A 281 16.66 11.21 1.53
C THR A 281 17.69 12.03 0.78
N THR A 282 17.57 12.09 -0.54
CA THR A 282 18.39 12.98 -1.39
C THR A 282 17.49 13.95 -2.13
N ASP A 283 17.75 15.24 -1.98
CA ASP A 283 17.04 16.34 -2.63
C ASP A 283 18.02 17.44 -3.09
N ALA A 284 17.48 18.61 -3.45
CA ALA A 284 18.28 19.75 -3.88
C ALA A 284 19.23 20.30 -2.80
N MET A 285 18.93 20.09 -1.52
CA MET A 285 19.74 20.55 -0.38
C MET A 285 20.87 19.58 -0.03
N GLY A 286 20.77 18.33 -0.47
CA GLY A 286 21.78 17.31 -0.20
C GLY A 286 21.21 15.95 0.15
N THR A 287 22.03 15.13 0.79
CA THR A 287 21.62 13.82 1.30
C THR A 287 21.53 13.85 2.81
N HIS A 288 20.47 13.27 3.35
CA HIS A 288 20.18 13.13 4.77
C HIS A 288 20.10 11.65 5.12
N CYS A 289 20.47 11.31 6.35
CA CYS A 289 20.39 9.94 6.87
C CYS A 289 19.83 9.98 8.29
N ARG A 290 18.81 9.17 8.58
CA ARG A 290 18.25 9.10 9.93
C ARG A 290 17.70 7.72 10.26
N ILE A 291 17.52 7.49 11.56
CA ILE A 291 16.60 6.49 12.12
C ILE A 291 15.47 7.22 12.82
N MET A 292 14.22 6.88 12.49
CA MET A 292 13.04 7.28 13.25
C MET A 292 12.48 6.04 13.93
N ALA A 293 12.31 6.11 15.24
CA ALA A 293 11.73 5.00 16.03
C ALA A 293 10.49 5.46 16.80
N THR A 294 9.54 4.56 16.99
CA THR A 294 8.44 4.71 17.96
C THR A 294 8.60 3.66 19.05
N CYS A 295 8.33 4.03 20.29
CA CYS A 295 8.40 3.13 21.44
C CYS A 295 7.37 3.55 22.52
N PRO A 296 7.10 2.72 23.54
CA PRO A 296 6.22 3.12 24.65
C PRO A 296 6.65 4.43 25.27
N ALA A 297 5.67 5.28 25.64
CA ALA A 297 5.94 6.59 26.26
C ALA A 297 6.84 6.44 27.49
N GLY A 298 7.81 7.37 27.63
CA GLY A 298 8.85 7.34 28.66
C GLY A 298 10.07 6.49 28.32
N SER A 299 10.08 5.75 27.20
CA SER A 299 11.20 4.89 26.79
C SER A 299 12.14 5.56 25.78
N GLY A 300 11.79 6.73 25.24
CA GLY A 300 12.49 7.34 24.09
C GLY A 300 13.99 7.51 24.30
N ASN A 301 14.43 8.01 25.45
CA ASN A 301 15.85 8.18 25.72
C ASN A 301 16.62 6.86 25.80
N SER A 302 16.03 5.81 26.38
CA SER A 302 16.65 4.49 26.46
C SER A 302 16.75 3.84 25.07
N VAL A 303 15.73 4.02 24.24
CA VAL A 303 15.69 3.56 22.85
C VAL A 303 16.72 4.32 22.00
N ALA A 304 16.84 5.65 22.15
CA ALA A 304 17.87 6.45 21.47
C ALA A 304 19.29 5.95 21.80
N ASN A 305 19.57 5.71 23.07
CA ASN A 305 20.86 5.20 23.51
C ASN A 305 21.14 3.78 22.96
N ALA A 306 20.13 2.90 22.98
CA ALA A 306 20.27 1.54 22.46
C ALA A 306 20.53 1.53 20.94
N ILE A 307 19.82 2.36 20.17
CA ILE A 307 20.07 2.51 18.73
C ILE A 307 21.47 3.08 18.48
N THR A 308 21.85 4.15 19.20
CA THR A 308 23.19 4.75 19.09
C THR A 308 24.30 3.72 19.33
N SER A 309 24.14 2.91 20.39
CA SER A 309 25.09 1.83 20.71
C SER A 309 25.13 0.76 19.61
N ALA A 310 23.98 0.38 19.05
CA ALA A 310 23.90 -0.64 17.99
C ALA A 310 24.50 -0.15 16.66
N VAL A 311 24.36 1.15 16.34
CA VAL A 311 24.98 1.80 15.18
C VAL A 311 26.48 1.99 15.40
N GLY A 312 26.93 2.17 16.64
CA GLY A 312 28.32 2.43 16.97
C GLY A 312 28.83 3.80 16.48
N LEU A 313 27.92 4.76 16.28
CA LEU A 313 28.20 6.13 15.85
C LEU A 313 27.29 7.08 16.59
N GLN A 314 27.83 8.22 17.05
CA GLN A 314 27.00 9.25 17.67
C GLN A 314 26.16 9.97 16.61
N PRO A 315 24.86 10.18 16.86
CA PRO A 315 24.02 10.98 15.99
C PRO A 315 24.48 12.44 16.01
N THR A 316 24.28 13.13 14.88
CA THR A 316 24.51 14.58 14.75
C THR A 316 23.38 15.41 15.33
N GLY A 317 22.22 14.80 15.57
CA GLY A 317 21.06 15.40 16.21
C GLY A 317 20.13 14.32 16.71
N THR A 318 19.49 14.56 17.85
CA THR A 318 18.52 13.68 18.48
C THR A 318 17.31 14.49 18.92
N GLU A 319 16.12 14.03 18.55
CA GLU A 319 14.83 14.58 18.97
C GLU A 319 13.99 13.49 19.60
N ASN A 320 13.24 13.82 20.65
CA ASN A 320 12.31 12.89 21.31
C ASN A 320 11.02 13.64 21.67
N HIS A 321 9.88 13.11 21.22
CA HIS A 321 8.55 13.69 21.45
C HIS A 321 7.55 12.60 21.83
N THR A 322 6.68 12.89 22.78
CA THR A 322 5.58 11.99 23.16
C THR A 322 4.31 12.39 22.43
N PHE A 323 3.63 11.41 21.83
CA PHE A 323 2.38 11.60 21.08
C PHE A 323 1.31 10.63 21.56
N ASN A 324 0.06 11.10 21.63
CA ASN A 324 -1.08 10.20 21.58
C ASN A 324 -1.23 9.59 20.18
N TYR A 325 -2.09 8.59 20.03
CA TYR A 325 -2.22 7.84 18.78
C TYR A 325 -2.53 8.72 17.56
N LEU A 326 -3.48 9.67 17.68
CA LEU A 326 -3.88 10.48 16.52
C LEU A 326 -2.81 11.51 16.15
N ASP A 327 -2.11 12.06 17.15
CA ASP A 327 -1.01 12.99 16.89
C ASP A 327 0.21 12.25 16.31
N LEU A 328 0.46 11.00 16.70
CA LEU A 328 1.42 10.14 16.02
C LEU A 328 1.08 9.97 14.51
N VAL A 329 -0.19 9.66 14.20
CA VAL A 329 -0.63 9.53 12.80
C VAL A 329 -0.41 10.82 12.01
N ARG A 330 -0.72 11.97 12.61
CA ARG A 330 -0.49 13.30 12.01
C ARG A 330 1.01 13.58 11.80
N TYR A 331 1.82 13.25 12.79
CA TYR A 331 3.27 13.40 12.72
C TYR A 331 3.86 12.55 11.59
N LEU A 332 3.48 11.28 11.49
CA LEU A 332 3.95 10.37 10.44
C LEU A 332 3.48 10.78 9.03
N ALA A 333 2.36 11.50 8.93
CA ALA A 333 1.89 12.14 7.69
C ALA A 333 2.63 13.45 7.36
N VAL A 334 3.69 13.78 8.12
CA VAL A 334 4.48 15.03 7.99
C VAL A 334 3.58 16.28 8.06
N GLY A 335 2.51 16.21 8.87
CA GLY A 335 1.53 17.30 9.02
C GLY A 335 0.64 17.57 7.80
N ASN A 336 0.86 16.87 6.69
CA ASN A 336 0.09 17.05 5.45
C ASN A 336 -1.04 16.02 5.35
N LEU A 337 -2.20 16.33 5.91
CA LEU A 337 -3.35 15.44 5.96
C LEU A 337 -4.15 15.39 4.65
N ASN A 338 -3.90 16.31 3.74
CA ASN A 338 -4.54 16.36 2.42
C ASN A 338 -3.49 16.60 1.32
N PRO A 339 -2.63 15.61 1.07
CA PRO A 339 -1.55 15.77 0.10
C PRO A 339 -2.08 15.96 -1.33
N SER A 340 -1.48 16.88 -2.06
CA SER A 340 -1.78 17.08 -3.48
C SER A 340 -1.24 15.91 -4.32
N PRO A 341 -1.93 15.55 -5.42
CA PRO A 341 -1.39 14.62 -6.40
C PRO A 341 0.00 15.06 -6.91
N LEU A 342 0.89 14.10 -7.07
CA LEU A 342 2.25 14.35 -7.56
C LEU A 342 2.76 13.17 -8.41
N GLY A 343 3.77 13.43 -9.25
CA GLY A 343 4.44 12.38 -10.01
C GLY A 343 5.44 11.65 -9.13
N TYR A 344 5.41 10.31 -9.14
CA TYR A 344 6.42 9.52 -8.46
C TYR A 344 6.68 8.18 -9.14
N VAL A 345 7.90 7.68 -8.92
CA VAL A 345 8.34 6.35 -9.30
C VAL A 345 8.73 5.60 -8.04
N GLY A 346 8.33 4.35 -7.92
CA GLY A 346 8.67 3.57 -6.73
C GLY A 346 8.76 2.07 -7.00
N GLY A 347 9.52 1.39 -6.17
CA GLY A 347 9.70 -0.04 -6.14
C GLY A 347 10.22 -0.50 -4.78
N SER A 348 10.45 -1.79 -4.62
CA SER A 348 10.98 -2.33 -3.37
C SER A 348 11.78 -3.61 -3.59
N ASP A 349 12.77 -3.82 -2.73
CA ASP A 349 13.50 -5.08 -2.61
C ASP A 349 13.42 -5.58 -1.16
N VAL A 350 13.45 -6.90 -0.98
CA VAL A 350 13.33 -7.54 0.33
C VAL A 350 14.60 -8.32 0.67
N PHE A 351 14.95 -8.32 1.95
CA PHE A 351 16.18 -8.92 2.43
C PHE A 351 15.91 -9.94 3.54
N PRO A 352 16.47 -11.14 3.46
CA PRO A 352 16.44 -12.09 4.58
C PRO A 352 17.25 -11.56 5.78
N THR A 353 18.30 -10.79 5.52
CA THR A 353 19.09 -10.04 6.50
C THR A 353 19.86 -8.92 5.79
N ILE A 354 20.06 -7.81 6.48
CA ILE A 354 20.93 -6.73 5.99
C ILE A 354 22.37 -7.05 6.39
N THR A 355 23.10 -7.72 5.51
CA THR A 355 24.54 -7.94 5.67
C THR A 355 25.31 -6.63 5.43
N PRO A 356 26.57 -6.48 5.90
CA PRO A 356 27.37 -5.30 5.54
C PRO A 356 27.48 -5.07 4.03
N ALA A 357 27.54 -6.14 3.23
CA ALA A 357 27.58 -6.05 1.76
C ALA A 357 26.24 -5.55 1.18
N ALA A 358 25.10 -6.05 1.69
CA ALA A 358 23.77 -5.55 1.31
C ALA A 358 23.60 -4.07 1.68
N ALA A 359 24.01 -3.69 2.90
CA ALA A 359 23.98 -2.30 3.35
C ALA A 359 24.81 -1.38 2.47
N GLN A 360 26.00 -1.81 2.07
CA GLN A 360 26.86 -1.07 1.14
C GLN A 360 26.22 -0.97 -0.25
N GLY A 361 25.60 -2.04 -0.76
CA GLY A 361 24.88 -2.02 -2.03
C GLY A 361 23.74 -1.00 -2.02
N ILE A 362 22.96 -0.95 -0.93
CA ILE A 362 21.89 0.04 -0.75
C ILE A 362 22.46 1.46 -0.70
N ALA A 363 23.54 1.70 0.09
CA ALA A 363 24.17 3.01 0.20
C ALA A 363 24.73 3.48 -1.14
N SER A 364 25.39 2.59 -1.90
CA SER A 364 25.91 2.89 -3.24
C SER A 364 24.79 3.23 -4.24
N ALA A 365 23.63 2.56 -4.15
CA ALA A 365 22.47 2.92 -4.96
C ALA A 365 21.94 4.33 -4.63
N VAL A 366 21.93 4.72 -3.35
CA VAL A 366 21.58 6.07 -2.90
C VAL A 366 22.56 7.11 -3.45
N GLU A 367 23.87 6.87 -3.34
CA GLU A 367 24.92 7.76 -3.84
C GLU A 367 24.84 7.95 -5.36
N ALA A 368 24.44 6.91 -6.09
CA ALA A 368 24.30 6.95 -7.55
C ALA A 368 23.03 7.65 -8.04
N PHE A 369 22.18 8.17 -7.14
CA PHE A 369 20.96 8.87 -7.55
C PHE A 369 21.28 10.17 -8.28
N PRO A 370 20.74 10.38 -9.51
CA PRO A 370 20.95 11.62 -10.25
C PRO A 370 20.11 12.75 -9.64
N ARG A 371 20.78 13.71 -8.99
CA ARG A 371 20.13 14.80 -8.21
C ARG A 371 19.08 15.60 -8.99
N GLY A 372 19.17 15.67 -10.31
CA GLY A 372 18.19 16.35 -11.16
C GLY A 372 16.90 15.54 -11.43
N ALA A 373 16.83 14.26 -11.03
CA ALA A 373 15.69 13.40 -11.28
C ALA A 373 14.50 13.62 -10.31
N GLY A 374 14.66 14.44 -9.28
CA GLY A 374 13.65 14.73 -8.28
C GLY A 374 14.14 14.54 -6.84
N ARG A 375 13.23 14.26 -5.92
CA ARG A 375 13.53 13.93 -4.51
C ARG A 375 13.45 12.43 -4.29
N MET A 376 14.55 11.80 -3.90
CA MET A 376 14.65 10.36 -3.66
C MET A 376 14.60 10.05 -2.17
N LEU A 377 13.88 8.98 -1.82
CA LEU A 377 13.89 8.36 -0.50
C LEU A 377 14.18 6.87 -0.64
N ALA A 378 15.19 6.39 0.10
CA ALA A 378 15.43 4.98 0.35
C ALA A 378 14.99 4.70 1.79
N ILE A 379 13.83 4.04 1.97
CA ILE A 379 13.20 3.84 3.27
C ILE A 379 13.27 2.36 3.63
N MET A 380 13.98 2.04 4.70
CA MET A 380 14.05 0.67 5.23
C MET A 380 12.91 0.42 6.20
N HIS A 381 12.13 -0.61 5.93
CA HIS A 381 11.05 -1.08 6.78
C HIS A 381 11.39 -2.45 7.38
N ALA A 382 11.11 -2.62 8.66
CA ALA A 382 11.23 -3.91 9.34
C ALA A 382 10.09 -4.85 8.91
N LEU A 383 10.43 -6.10 8.62
CA LEU A 383 9.48 -7.19 8.33
C LEU A 383 9.46 -8.24 9.44
N ASP A 384 9.77 -7.86 10.66
CA ASP A 384 9.84 -8.70 11.87
C ASP A 384 8.64 -8.49 12.82
N GLY A 385 8.75 -8.97 14.04
CA GLY A 385 7.73 -8.81 15.07
C GLY A 385 6.45 -9.59 14.79
N ALA A 386 5.29 -8.99 14.99
CA ALA A 386 3.97 -9.61 14.77
C ALA A 386 3.76 -10.03 13.31
N LEU A 387 4.29 -9.27 12.34
CA LEU A 387 4.26 -9.61 10.92
C LEU A 387 4.92 -10.98 10.66
N ALA A 388 6.10 -11.22 11.23
CA ALA A 388 6.84 -12.47 11.08
C ALA A 388 6.23 -13.63 11.90
N SER A 389 5.33 -13.36 12.85
CA SER A 389 4.62 -14.38 13.63
C SER A 389 3.52 -15.08 12.83
N VAL A 390 3.07 -14.49 11.73
CA VAL A 390 2.13 -15.13 10.80
C VAL A 390 2.89 -16.19 9.98
N ALA A 391 2.40 -17.44 10.00
CA ALA A 391 3.06 -18.54 9.32
C ALA A 391 3.17 -18.27 7.81
N PRO A 392 4.30 -18.61 7.16
CA PRO A 392 4.41 -18.55 5.71
C PRO A 392 3.31 -19.36 5.04
N GLY A 393 2.63 -18.78 4.06
CA GLY A 393 1.50 -19.41 3.38
C GLY A 393 0.16 -19.33 4.09
N ALA A 394 0.08 -18.77 5.32
CA ALA A 394 -1.21 -18.50 5.98
C ALA A 394 -1.99 -17.35 5.32
N THR A 395 -1.33 -16.53 4.56
CA THR A 395 -1.89 -15.46 3.73
C THR A 395 -1.16 -15.41 2.39
N ALA A 396 -1.68 -14.66 1.42
CA ALA A 396 -1.01 -14.47 0.13
C ALA A 396 0.22 -13.54 0.20
N PHE A 397 0.42 -12.81 1.32
CA PHE A 397 1.62 -12.00 1.51
C PHE A 397 2.85 -12.88 1.67
N PRO A 398 3.85 -12.83 0.74
CA PRO A 398 4.87 -13.87 0.67
C PRO A 398 6.09 -13.63 1.59
N TRP A 399 6.29 -12.39 2.09
CA TRP A 399 7.56 -11.94 2.68
C TRP A 399 7.64 -12.15 4.20
N ARG A 400 7.02 -13.24 4.74
CA ARG A 400 6.94 -13.52 6.19
C ARG A 400 8.27 -13.91 6.84
N ARG A 401 9.24 -14.32 6.05
CA ARG A 401 10.57 -14.76 6.53
C ARG A 401 11.69 -13.77 6.21
N GLN A 402 11.35 -12.63 5.63
CA GLN A 402 12.32 -11.58 5.38
C GLN A 402 12.45 -10.70 6.61
N SER A 403 13.63 -10.12 6.84
CA SER A 403 13.85 -9.21 7.98
C SER A 403 13.61 -7.75 7.65
N ALA A 404 13.78 -7.37 6.40
CA ALA A 404 13.67 -5.99 5.96
C ALA A 404 13.21 -5.85 4.51
N LEU A 405 12.65 -4.67 4.21
CA LEU A 405 12.31 -4.20 2.88
C LEU A 405 12.89 -2.80 2.70
N VAL A 406 13.54 -2.54 1.57
CA VAL A 406 13.80 -1.18 1.12
C VAL A 406 12.66 -0.74 0.19
N GLN A 407 12.05 0.40 0.48
CA GLN A 407 11.18 1.13 -0.43
C GLN A 407 12.02 2.20 -1.12
N TRP A 408 12.18 2.06 -2.42
CA TRP A 408 12.70 3.11 -3.29
C TRP A 408 11.55 4.00 -3.71
N TYR A 409 11.66 5.30 -3.47
CA TYR A 409 10.60 6.24 -3.79
C TYR A 409 11.23 7.53 -4.34
N VAL A 410 10.80 7.96 -5.52
CA VAL A 410 11.28 9.19 -6.15
C VAL A 410 10.09 10.06 -6.52
N GLU A 411 9.99 11.23 -5.89
CA GLU A 411 9.08 12.29 -6.33
C GLU A 411 9.68 12.97 -7.56
N THR A 412 8.97 12.91 -8.69
CA THR A 412 9.48 13.41 -9.97
C THR A 412 8.93 14.80 -10.27
N ALA A 413 9.80 15.70 -10.77
CA ALA A 413 9.42 17.05 -11.18
C ALA A 413 9.30 17.16 -12.70
N GLY A 414 8.51 16.28 -13.33
CA GLY A 414 8.35 16.24 -14.79
C GLY A 414 8.56 14.84 -15.37
N ASP A 415 9.44 14.70 -16.39
CA ASP A 415 9.73 13.43 -17.03
C ASP A 415 10.34 12.41 -16.04
N PRO A 416 9.67 11.25 -15.79
CA PRO A 416 10.13 10.25 -14.84
C PRO A 416 11.30 9.37 -15.35
N SER A 417 11.76 9.53 -16.60
CA SER A 417 12.69 8.60 -17.25
C SER A 417 14.00 8.42 -16.51
N ALA A 418 14.58 9.50 -15.97
CA ALA A 418 15.80 9.44 -15.17
C ALA A 418 15.59 8.66 -13.85
N ALA A 419 14.45 8.87 -13.18
CA ALA A 419 14.08 8.16 -11.96
C ALA A 419 13.84 6.66 -12.23
N VAL A 420 13.17 6.32 -13.32
CA VAL A 420 12.94 4.93 -13.77
C VAL A 420 14.27 4.23 -14.09
N GLY A 421 15.18 4.90 -14.79
CA GLY A 421 16.51 4.39 -15.10
C GLY A 421 17.33 4.12 -13.84
N TRP A 422 17.32 5.07 -12.91
CA TRP A 422 17.99 4.89 -11.62
C TRP A 422 17.38 3.75 -10.80
N LEU A 423 16.04 3.68 -10.69
CA LEU A 423 15.35 2.61 -9.96
C LEU A 423 15.76 1.22 -10.47
N SER A 424 15.83 1.05 -11.79
CA SER A 424 16.30 -0.20 -12.41
C SER A 424 17.76 -0.52 -12.04
N THR A 425 18.59 0.51 -11.86
CA THR A 425 19.99 0.34 -11.41
C THR A 425 20.06 -0.01 -9.92
N ALA A 426 19.24 0.64 -9.09
CA ALA A 426 19.13 0.35 -7.66
C ALA A 426 18.72 -1.12 -7.42
N HIS A 427 17.68 -1.61 -8.12
CA HIS A 427 17.28 -3.02 -8.05
C HIS A 427 18.43 -3.97 -8.41
N ARG A 428 19.15 -3.71 -9.52
CA ARG A 428 20.30 -4.55 -9.91
C ARG A 428 21.43 -4.53 -8.88
N ALA A 429 21.68 -3.40 -8.25
CA ALA A 429 22.75 -3.25 -7.24
C ALA A 429 22.48 -4.09 -5.99
N VAL A 430 21.22 -4.32 -5.63
CA VAL A 430 20.86 -5.07 -4.42
C VAL A 430 20.41 -6.51 -4.68
N GLN A 431 20.18 -6.88 -5.95
CA GLN A 431 19.73 -8.22 -6.36
C GLN A 431 20.58 -9.38 -5.81
N PRO A 432 21.93 -9.28 -5.64
CA PRO A 432 22.75 -10.39 -5.12
C PRO A 432 22.51 -10.71 -3.63
N TYR A 433 21.79 -9.91 -2.90
CA TYR A 433 21.62 -9.99 -1.45
C TYR A 433 20.20 -10.36 -1.06
#